data_640e0ff18c1c9cd817c5ba84a5038a75
#
_entry.id   640e0ff18c1c9cd817c5ba84a5038a75
#
_cell.length_a   1.000
_cell.length_b   1.000
_cell.length_c   1.000
_cell.angle_alpha   90.00
_cell.angle_beta   90.00
_cell.angle_gamma   90.00
#
_symmetry.space_group_name_H-M   'P 1'
#
loop_
_entity.id
_entity.type
_entity.pdbx_description
1 polymer ?
#
loop_
_entity_poly.entity_id
_entity_poly.type
_entity_poly.pdbx_seq_one_letter_code
_entity_poly.pdbx_strand_id
1 'polypeptide(L)'
;MRNRRWICLLLAVLMVLACAACGTKTNNDASGDVRTLTDGKNRTVEVPKQVERVVCVGVGALRYSCYVGAADRAVGVEDYETKAGMSRLYNYVNFDKFKDLPVTGTNGEPYVEQIIDVAPQVIVMSAYASCDADELSAKTGIPVFVVPGSDTTLDDAAYETIRLLGELYGLEARAQELTKYLKGIQTDLDTRTAKIADDQKPSVYVGGVSFKGQHGFEGTEAGYGPFALIHAKNLADTTGQTGAFN
;
A
#
# COMPACT_ATOMS: atom_id res chain seq x y z
N MET A 1 -6.71 74.79 -2.97
CA MET A 1 -5.96 73.75 -3.75
C MET A 1 -5.02 72.90 -2.91
N ARG A 2 -4.62 73.33 -1.72
CA ARG A 2 -3.63 72.58 -0.85
C ARG A 2 -4.25 71.31 -0.23
N ASN A 3 -5.53 71.30 0.11
CA ASN A 3 -6.19 70.15 0.75
C ASN A 3 -6.45 68.95 -0.21
N ARG A 4 -6.63 69.19 -1.52
CA ARG A 4 -6.82 68.10 -2.52
C ARG A 4 -5.55 67.27 -2.71
N ARG A 5 -4.36 67.83 -2.54
CA ARG A 5 -3.10 67.09 -2.64
C ARG A 5 -2.88 66.14 -1.47
N TRP A 6 -3.33 66.53 -0.27
CA TRP A 6 -3.25 65.68 0.92
C TRP A 6 -4.27 64.55 0.88
N ILE A 7 -5.46 64.74 0.30
CA ILE A 7 -6.47 63.71 0.10
C ILE A 7 -6.00 62.67 -0.92
N CYS A 8 -5.34 63.08 -2.01
CA CYS A 8 -4.77 62.17 -2.99
C CYS A 8 -3.60 61.33 -2.41
N LEU A 9 -2.78 61.93 -1.55
CA LEU A 9 -1.70 61.18 -0.87
C LEU A 9 -2.25 60.19 0.15
N LEU A 10 -3.30 60.52 0.90
CA LEU A 10 -3.97 59.61 1.82
C LEU A 10 -4.63 58.43 1.08
N LEU A 11 -5.28 58.68 -0.05
CA LEU A 11 -5.87 57.64 -0.90
C LEU A 11 -4.83 56.72 -1.53
N ALA A 12 -3.68 57.24 -1.94
CA ALA A 12 -2.58 56.46 -2.48
C ALA A 12 -1.94 55.53 -1.40
N VAL A 13 -1.78 56.06 -0.17
CA VAL A 13 -1.27 55.25 0.96
C VAL A 13 -2.28 54.16 1.37
N LEU A 14 -3.59 54.45 1.34
CA LEU A 14 -4.64 53.44 1.59
C LEU A 14 -4.66 52.33 0.52
N MET A 15 -4.42 52.67 -0.76
CA MET A 15 -4.34 51.69 -1.84
C MET A 15 -3.11 50.79 -1.73
N VAL A 16 -1.99 51.32 -1.29
CA VAL A 16 -0.77 50.51 -1.06
C VAL A 16 -0.95 49.56 0.13
N LEU A 17 -1.63 49.98 1.18
CA LEU A 17 -1.99 49.12 2.33
C LEU A 17 -3.01 48.05 1.98
N ALA A 18 -3.94 48.31 1.03
CA ALA A 18 -4.88 47.30 0.56
C ALA A 18 -4.23 46.21 -0.31
N CYS A 19 -3.18 46.54 -1.06
CA CYS A 19 -2.42 45.55 -1.83
C CYS A 19 -1.54 44.65 -0.96
N ALA A 20 -1.16 45.06 0.25
CA ALA A 20 -0.43 44.26 1.20
C ALA A 20 -1.32 43.24 1.97
N ALA A 21 -2.66 43.41 1.91
CA ALA A 21 -3.60 42.49 2.57
C ALA A 21 -4.13 41.37 1.68
N CYS A 22 -3.83 41.36 0.37
CA CYS A 22 -4.07 40.25 -0.54
C CYS A 22 -2.82 39.37 -0.68
N GLY A 23 -2.18 39.03 0.43
CA GLY A 23 -1.39 37.83 0.51
C GLY A 23 -2.36 36.68 0.44
N THR A 24 -2.47 36.04 -0.72
CA THR A 24 -3.04 34.72 -0.87
C THR A 24 -2.44 33.84 0.23
N LYS A 25 -3.24 33.52 1.25
CA LYS A 25 -2.98 32.36 2.07
C LYS A 25 -3.11 31.15 1.13
N THR A 26 -2.06 30.84 0.40
CA THR A 26 -1.79 29.46 0.07
C THR A 26 -1.60 28.81 1.43
N ASN A 27 -2.64 28.11 1.88
CA ASN A 27 -2.51 27.15 2.97
C ASN A 27 -1.62 26.00 2.48
N ASN A 28 -0.34 26.31 2.30
CA ASN A 28 0.74 25.37 2.34
C ASN A 28 1.32 25.41 3.76
N ASP A 29 0.51 25.10 4.75
CA ASP A 29 0.99 24.56 6.03
C ASP A 29 1.49 23.10 5.79
N ALA A 30 2.31 22.91 4.76
CA ALA A 30 3.10 21.72 4.50
C ALA A 30 4.52 21.86 5.06
N SER A 31 4.80 22.80 5.96
CA SER A 31 5.94 22.69 6.88
C SER A 31 5.52 21.90 8.12
N GLY A 32 4.67 20.90 7.93
CA GLY A 32 4.41 19.87 8.91
C GLY A 32 5.72 19.15 9.21
N ASP A 33 5.94 18.92 10.48
CA ASP A 33 7.04 18.14 11.04
C ASP A 33 7.24 16.86 10.18
N VAL A 34 8.29 16.83 9.36
CA VAL A 34 8.63 15.70 8.49
C VAL A 34 9.64 14.79 9.18
N ARG A 35 9.70 13.54 8.75
CA ARG A 35 10.71 12.56 9.10
C ARG A 35 11.18 11.82 7.87
N THR A 36 12.36 11.28 7.96
CA THR A 36 12.98 10.50 6.88
C THR A 36 12.86 9.02 7.20
N LEU A 37 12.36 8.24 6.26
CA LEU A 37 12.27 6.78 6.32
C LEU A 37 13.01 6.14 5.16
N THR A 38 13.46 4.89 5.36
CA THR A 38 13.99 4.06 4.27
C THR A 38 12.89 3.12 3.81
N ASP A 39 12.58 3.12 2.53
CA ASP A 39 11.54 2.27 1.95
C ASP A 39 12.06 0.89 1.50
N GLY A 40 11.19 0.04 1.00
CA GLY A 40 11.49 -1.32 0.56
C GLY A 40 12.42 -1.44 -0.66
N LYS A 41 12.72 -0.33 -1.34
CA LYS A 41 13.75 -0.23 -2.38
C LYS A 41 15.03 0.43 -1.89
N ASN A 42 15.22 0.57 -0.58
CA ASN A 42 16.34 1.27 0.07
C ASN A 42 16.45 2.75 -0.34
N ARG A 43 15.34 3.39 -0.74
CA ARG A 43 15.30 4.81 -1.00
C ARG A 43 15.04 5.58 0.29
N THR A 44 15.64 6.74 0.42
CA THR A 44 15.36 7.69 1.48
C THR A 44 14.15 8.53 1.09
N VAL A 45 13.06 8.46 1.86
CA VAL A 45 11.81 9.16 1.58
C VAL A 45 11.45 10.09 2.73
N GLU A 46 11.23 11.36 2.43
CA GLU A 46 10.69 12.32 3.41
C GLU A 46 9.17 12.18 3.46
N VAL A 47 8.63 11.94 4.65
CA VAL A 47 7.19 11.77 4.88
C VAL A 47 6.76 12.60 6.09
N PRO A 48 5.49 13.01 6.20
CA PRO A 48 4.98 13.64 7.42
C PRO A 48 5.18 12.76 8.64
N LYS A 49 5.42 13.35 9.81
CA LYS A 49 5.51 12.57 11.07
C LYS A 49 4.25 11.76 11.35
N GLN A 50 3.08 12.31 11.00
CA GLN A 50 1.79 11.63 11.08
C GLN A 50 1.22 11.48 9.67
N VAL A 51 1.08 10.23 9.23
CA VAL A 51 0.53 9.88 7.90
C VAL A 51 -0.90 9.40 8.10
N GLU A 52 -1.86 10.26 7.80
CA GLU A 52 -3.31 10.01 7.99
C GLU A 52 -4.08 9.90 6.66
N ARG A 53 -3.43 10.23 5.54
CA ARG A 53 -4.06 10.23 4.21
C ARG A 53 -3.14 9.55 3.21
N VAL A 54 -3.57 8.42 2.69
CA VAL A 54 -2.78 7.65 1.72
C VAL A 54 -3.61 7.21 0.52
N VAL A 55 -2.92 7.01 -0.59
CA VAL A 55 -3.37 6.21 -1.72
C VAL A 55 -2.45 5.01 -1.83
N CYS A 56 -3.03 3.84 -2.04
CA CYS A 56 -2.29 2.59 -2.23
C CYS A 56 -2.31 2.20 -3.71
N VAL A 57 -1.14 1.89 -4.27
CA VAL A 57 -0.95 1.53 -5.68
C VAL A 57 -0.30 0.15 -5.78
N GLY A 58 -0.92 -0.72 -6.54
CA GLY A 58 -0.42 -2.06 -6.83
C GLY A 58 -0.81 -3.12 -5.80
N VAL A 59 -0.67 -4.37 -6.25
CA VAL A 59 -1.12 -5.56 -5.52
C VAL A 59 -0.50 -5.64 -4.14
N GLY A 60 -1.33 -5.76 -3.12
CA GLY A 60 -0.90 -5.94 -1.73
C GLY A 60 -0.74 -4.64 -0.93
N ALA A 61 -0.51 -3.47 -1.53
CA ALA A 61 -0.30 -2.22 -0.80
C ALA A 61 -1.46 -1.90 0.16
N LEU A 62 -2.70 -1.89 -0.33
CA LEU A 62 -3.88 -1.66 0.51
C LEU A 62 -4.14 -2.82 1.48
N ARG A 63 -3.95 -4.06 1.03
CA ARG A 63 -4.14 -5.26 1.85
C ARG A 63 -3.28 -5.22 3.11
N TYR A 64 -1.98 -4.99 2.97
CA TYR A 64 -1.07 -4.91 4.12
C TYR A 64 -1.32 -3.67 4.98
N SER A 65 -1.73 -2.54 4.38
CA SER A 65 -2.19 -1.36 5.13
C SER A 65 -3.40 -1.68 6.01
N CYS A 66 -4.36 -2.48 5.51
CA CYS A 66 -5.48 -2.99 6.32
C CYS A 66 -5.01 -3.90 7.46
N TYR A 67 -4.05 -4.78 7.21
CA TYR A 67 -3.55 -5.73 8.22
C TYR A 67 -2.86 -5.04 9.40
N VAL A 68 -2.15 -3.95 9.14
CA VAL A 68 -1.55 -3.13 10.21
C VAL A 68 -2.54 -2.16 10.85
N GLY A 69 -3.79 -2.11 10.39
CA GLY A 69 -4.86 -1.30 11.00
C GLY A 69 -5.01 0.11 10.42
N ALA A 70 -4.48 0.36 9.22
CA ALA A 70 -4.50 1.69 8.58
C ALA A 70 -5.59 1.85 7.48
N ALA A 71 -6.62 1.00 7.46
CA ALA A 71 -7.68 1.04 6.45
C ALA A 71 -8.39 2.41 6.36
N ASP A 72 -8.59 3.09 7.50
CA ASP A 72 -9.27 4.39 7.56
C ASP A 72 -8.45 5.56 6.98
N ARG A 73 -7.17 5.33 6.67
CA ARG A 73 -6.28 6.34 6.09
C ARG A 73 -6.35 6.40 4.57
N ALA A 74 -7.01 5.44 3.92
CA ALA A 74 -7.21 5.46 2.48
C ALA A 74 -8.13 6.61 2.09
N VAL A 75 -7.68 7.46 1.16
CA VAL A 75 -8.47 8.58 0.60
C VAL A 75 -8.82 8.38 -0.86
N GLY A 76 -8.31 7.32 -1.46
CA GLY A 76 -8.60 6.83 -2.80
C GLY A 76 -8.15 5.38 -2.91
N VAL A 77 -8.75 4.62 -3.82
CA VAL A 77 -8.50 3.19 -3.99
C VAL A 77 -8.45 2.82 -5.47
N GLU A 78 -7.88 1.66 -5.80
CA GLU A 78 -7.97 1.12 -7.15
C GLU A 78 -9.40 0.63 -7.44
N ASP A 79 -9.79 0.59 -8.72
CA ASP A 79 -11.17 0.37 -9.17
C ASP A 79 -11.79 -0.94 -8.67
N TYR A 80 -10.99 -2.01 -8.54
CA TYR A 80 -11.48 -3.29 -8.05
C TYR A 80 -11.80 -3.26 -6.54
N GLU A 81 -11.26 -2.30 -5.78
CA GLU A 81 -11.53 -2.16 -4.35
C GLU A 81 -12.91 -1.56 -4.06
N THR A 82 -13.52 -0.89 -5.02
CA THR A 82 -14.90 -0.39 -4.94
C THR A 82 -15.95 -1.49 -5.13
N LYS A 83 -15.51 -2.74 -5.37
CA LYS A 83 -16.37 -3.89 -5.62
C LYS A 83 -16.22 -4.90 -4.48
N ALA A 84 -17.32 -5.24 -3.81
CA ALA A 84 -17.30 -6.26 -2.76
C ALA A 84 -16.93 -7.64 -3.34
N GLY A 85 -16.14 -8.41 -2.59
CA GLY A 85 -15.83 -9.77 -2.98
C GLY A 85 -15.23 -10.58 -1.83
N MET A 86 -15.75 -11.78 -1.60
CA MET A 86 -15.25 -12.69 -0.55
C MET A 86 -13.85 -13.23 -0.85
N SER A 87 -13.36 -13.11 -2.07
CA SER A 87 -11.99 -13.49 -2.45
C SER A 87 -10.92 -12.54 -1.89
N ARG A 88 -11.33 -11.36 -1.42
CA ARG A 88 -10.46 -10.35 -0.81
C ARG A 88 -10.99 -9.99 0.57
N LEU A 89 -10.68 -10.80 1.57
CA LEU A 89 -11.24 -10.63 2.91
C LEU A 89 -10.91 -9.27 3.55
N TYR A 90 -9.73 -8.70 3.29
CA TYR A 90 -9.40 -7.35 3.76
C TYR A 90 -10.33 -6.27 3.17
N ASN A 91 -10.72 -6.42 1.90
CA ASN A 91 -11.67 -5.55 1.24
C ASN A 91 -13.08 -5.80 1.80
N TYR A 92 -13.49 -7.08 1.91
CA TYR A 92 -14.82 -7.45 2.40
C TYR A 92 -15.12 -6.84 3.78
N VAL A 93 -14.20 -6.94 4.74
CA VAL A 93 -14.39 -6.41 6.10
C VAL A 93 -14.27 -4.88 6.18
N ASN A 94 -13.65 -4.24 5.21
CA ASN A 94 -13.51 -2.78 5.14
C ASN A 94 -14.33 -2.15 4.00
N PHE A 95 -15.22 -2.92 3.36
CA PHE A 95 -15.91 -2.50 2.13
C PHE A 95 -16.66 -1.19 2.28
N ASP A 96 -17.35 -0.98 3.41
CA ASP A 96 -18.06 0.28 3.69
C ASP A 96 -17.14 1.50 3.74
N LYS A 97 -15.84 1.32 3.97
CA LYS A 97 -14.85 2.40 3.92
C LYS A 97 -14.37 2.70 2.50
N PHE A 98 -14.37 1.71 1.61
CA PHE A 98 -13.74 1.80 0.29
C PHE A 98 -14.72 2.05 -0.85
N LYS A 99 -15.94 1.53 -0.77
CA LYS A 99 -16.92 1.50 -1.87
C LYS A 99 -17.22 2.87 -2.51
N ASP A 100 -17.17 3.93 -1.69
CA ASP A 100 -17.51 5.30 -2.12
C ASP A 100 -16.27 6.20 -2.26
N LEU A 101 -15.05 5.66 -2.10
CA LEU A 101 -13.83 6.42 -2.32
C LEU A 101 -13.56 6.66 -3.81
N PRO A 102 -12.92 7.79 -4.15
CA PRO A 102 -12.46 8.05 -5.51
C PRO A 102 -11.56 6.93 -6.03
N VAL A 103 -11.75 6.58 -7.30
CA VAL A 103 -10.89 5.61 -8.00
C VAL A 103 -9.62 6.31 -8.44
N THR A 104 -8.49 5.88 -7.91
CA THR A 104 -7.17 6.49 -8.13
C THR A 104 -6.21 5.59 -8.92
N GLY A 105 -6.69 4.48 -9.47
CA GLY A 105 -5.87 3.57 -10.29
C GLY A 105 -6.58 2.27 -10.62
N THR A 106 -5.90 1.43 -11.39
CA THR A 106 -6.34 0.07 -11.74
C THR A 106 -5.15 -0.85 -11.92
N ASN A 107 -5.17 -2.04 -11.32
CA ASN A 107 -4.13 -3.07 -11.47
C ASN A 107 -2.68 -2.57 -11.33
N GLY A 108 -2.43 -1.66 -10.40
CA GLY A 108 -1.11 -1.08 -10.17
C GLY A 108 -0.73 0.05 -11.14
N GLU A 109 -1.64 0.47 -12.01
CA GLU A 109 -1.52 1.65 -12.86
C GLU A 109 -2.19 2.85 -12.18
N PRO A 110 -1.44 3.87 -11.73
CA PRO A 110 -1.99 5.02 -11.02
C PRO A 110 -2.64 6.03 -11.97
N TYR A 111 -3.75 6.62 -11.56
CA TYR A 111 -4.38 7.76 -12.23
C TYR A 111 -3.87 9.04 -11.58
N VAL A 112 -2.84 9.64 -12.19
CA VAL A 112 -2.07 10.76 -11.62
C VAL A 112 -2.96 11.93 -11.21
N GLU A 113 -3.88 12.36 -12.08
CA GLU A 113 -4.76 13.49 -11.80
C GLU A 113 -5.68 13.20 -10.61
N GLN A 114 -6.29 12.02 -10.54
CA GLN A 114 -7.17 11.61 -9.45
C GLN A 114 -6.41 11.49 -8.13
N ILE A 115 -5.14 11.05 -8.16
CA ILE A 115 -4.29 11.02 -6.97
C ILE A 115 -4.03 12.45 -6.48
N ILE A 116 -3.72 13.39 -7.37
CA ILE A 116 -3.51 14.80 -7.02
C ILE A 116 -4.79 15.39 -6.41
N ASP A 117 -5.95 15.11 -7.00
CA ASP A 117 -7.25 15.64 -6.54
C ASP A 117 -7.61 15.18 -5.13
N VAL A 118 -7.35 13.92 -4.78
CA VAL A 118 -7.61 13.41 -3.42
C VAL A 118 -6.55 13.83 -2.41
N ALA A 119 -5.48 14.46 -2.84
CA ALA A 119 -4.41 15.05 -2.03
C ALA A 119 -3.95 14.14 -0.87
N PRO A 120 -3.40 12.94 -1.13
CA PRO A 120 -2.81 12.11 -0.08
C PRO A 120 -1.50 12.73 0.41
N GLN A 121 -1.13 12.41 1.63
CA GLN A 121 0.18 12.80 2.19
C GLN A 121 1.32 11.92 1.67
N VAL A 122 1.01 10.65 1.38
CA VAL A 122 1.96 9.64 0.89
C VAL A 122 1.22 8.69 -0.06
N ILE A 123 1.89 8.30 -1.14
CA ILE A 123 1.49 7.17 -1.97
C ILE A 123 2.25 5.94 -1.48
N VAL A 124 1.53 4.92 -1.02
CA VAL A 124 2.10 3.61 -0.67
C VAL A 124 2.07 2.74 -1.90
N MET A 125 3.23 2.37 -2.42
CA MET A 125 3.34 1.62 -3.67
C MET A 125 3.92 0.22 -3.43
N SER A 126 3.27 -0.79 -3.95
CA SER A 126 3.83 -2.14 -4.00
C SER A 126 4.95 -2.23 -5.02
N ALA A 127 5.98 -3.04 -4.76
CA ALA A 127 7.02 -3.35 -5.74
C ALA A 127 6.47 -4.01 -7.02
N TYR A 128 5.22 -4.50 -7.00
CA TYR A 128 4.50 -5.07 -8.16
C TYR A 128 3.68 -4.04 -8.93
N ALA A 129 3.74 -2.75 -8.60
CA ALA A 129 3.10 -1.71 -9.38
C ALA A 129 3.75 -1.61 -10.78
N SER A 130 2.96 -1.21 -11.77
CA SER A 130 3.41 -1.13 -13.17
C SER A 130 4.17 0.17 -13.51
N CYS A 131 4.42 1.03 -12.53
CA CYS A 131 5.06 2.33 -12.70
C CYS A 131 6.32 2.48 -11.83
N ASP A 132 7.17 3.43 -12.21
CA ASP A 132 8.33 3.82 -11.40
C ASP A 132 7.94 4.79 -10.29
N ALA A 133 8.50 4.57 -9.08
CA ALA A 133 8.15 5.34 -7.90
C ALA A 133 8.65 6.79 -7.94
N ASP A 134 9.86 7.02 -8.49
CA ASP A 134 10.43 8.37 -8.56
C ASP A 134 9.71 9.18 -9.65
N GLU A 135 9.37 8.53 -10.77
CA GLU A 135 8.56 9.13 -11.81
C GLU A 135 7.15 9.50 -11.30
N LEU A 136 6.49 8.62 -10.54
CA LEU A 136 5.19 8.91 -9.95
C LEU A 136 5.26 10.06 -8.94
N SER A 137 6.29 10.07 -8.09
CA SER A 137 6.53 11.17 -7.15
C SER A 137 6.77 12.50 -7.88
N ALA A 138 7.56 12.50 -8.94
CA ALA A 138 7.82 13.69 -9.74
C ALA A 138 6.55 14.23 -10.43
N LYS A 139 5.69 13.35 -10.94
CA LYS A 139 4.42 13.73 -11.59
C LYS A 139 3.36 14.27 -10.63
N THR A 140 3.30 13.71 -9.43
CA THR A 140 2.26 14.05 -8.44
C THR A 140 2.71 15.13 -7.46
N GLY A 141 4.01 15.30 -7.26
CA GLY A 141 4.56 16.11 -6.17
C GLY A 141 4.37 15.48 -4.78
N ILE A 142 3.96 14.22 -4.71
CA ILE A 142 3.64 13.50 -3.46
C ILE A 142 4.72 12.45 -3.22
N PRO A 143 5.24 12.29 -1.98
CA PRO A 143 6.22 11.24 -1.68
C PRO A 143 5.64 9.84 -1.93
N VAL A 144 6.41 8.98 -2.60
CA VAL A 144 6.06 7.59 -2.86
C VAL A 144 6.92 6.69 -1.99
N PHE A 145 6.27 5.92 -1.12
CA PHE A 145 6.90 4.96 -0.21
C PHE A 145 6.66 3.54 -0.73
N VAL A 146 7.70 2.86 -1.16
CA VAL A 146 7.60 1.52 -1.73
C VAL A 146 7.68 0.46 -0.65
N VAL A 147 6.80 -0.54 -0.74
CA VAL A 147 6.87 -1.74 0.09
C VAL A 147 7.18 -2.97 -0.78
N PRO A 148 7.92 -3.96 -0.28
CA PRO A 148 8.33 -5.13 -1.07
C PRO A 148 7.15 -5.90 -1.66
N GLY A 149 6.02 -5.99 -0.92
CA GLY A 149 4.97 -6.95 -1.24
C GLY A 149 5.38 -8.38 -0.89
N SER A 150 4.63 -9.35 -1.37
CA SER A 150 4.96 -10.77 -1.19
C SER A 150 4.30 -11.60 -2.29
N ASP A 151 5.06 -12.49 -2.90
CA ASP A 151 4.60 -13.48 -3.88
C ASP A 151 4.11 -14.75 -3.21
N THR A 152 4.55 -14.99 -1.99
CA THR A 152 4.27 -16.20 -1.24
C THR A 152 3.56 -15.88 0.07
N THR A 153 3.19 -16.94 0.79
CA THR A 153 2.53 -16.80 2.09
C THR A 153 3.61 -16.70 3.17
N LEU A 154 3.64 -15.58 3.90
CA LEU A 154 4.46 -15.41 5.11
C LEU A 154 5.98 -15.54 4.87
N ASP A 155 6.49 -14.92 3.84
CA ASP A 155 7.92 -14.79 3.57
C ASP A 155 8.55 -13.54 4.24
N ASP A 156 9.86 -13.38 4.09
CA ASP A 156 10.58 -12.23 4.63
C ASP A 156 10.09 -10.91 4.02
N ALA A 157 9.69 -10.91 2.75
CA ALA A 157 9.13 -9.72 2.08
C ALA A 157 7.78 -9.30 2.68
N ALA A 158 6.92 -10.27 3.08
CA ALA A 158 5.69 -10.00 3.80
C ALA A 158 5.97 -9.36 5.16
N TYR A 159 6.93 -9.91 5.93
CA TYR A 159 7.29 -9.36 7.24
C TYR A 159 7.92 -7.98 7.15
N GLU A 160 8.77 -7.75 6.15
CA GLU A 160 9.35 -6.44 5.91
C GLU A 160 8.28 -5.41 5.48
N THR A 161 7.31 -5.81 4.65
CA THR A 161 6.16 -4.97 4.29
C THR A 161 5.37 -4.55 5.54
N ILE A 162 5.07 -5.50 6.43
CA ILE A 162 4.37 -5.22 7.71
C ILE A 162 5.18 -4.26 8.58
N ARG A 163 6.50 -4.46 8.68
CA ARG A 163 7.39 -3.60 9.47
C ARG A 163 7.43 -2.17 8.92
N LEU A 164 7.65 -2.02 7.63
CA LEU A 164 7.74 -0.72 6.95
C LEU A 164 6.43 0.07 7.05
N LEU A 165 5.28 -0.61 6.88
CA LEU A 165 3.98 0.04 7.05
C LEU A 165 3.71 0.40 8.51
N GLY A 166 4.11 -0.44 9.46
CA GLY A 166 4.06 -0.10 10.89
C GLY A 166 4.83 1.18 11.18
N GLU A 167 6.05 1.30 10.67
CA GLU A 167 6.89 2.48 10.80
C GLU A 167 6.27 3.70 10.10
N LEU A 168 5.81 3.55 8.84
CA LEU A 168 5.19 4.63 8.08
C LEU A 168 3.97 5.22 8.77
N TYR A 169 3.16 4.37 9.37
CA TYR A 169 1.90 4.78 9.99
C TYR A 169 2.02 5.10 11.51
N GLY A 170 3.18 4.89 12.13
CA GLY A 170 3.32 4.97 13.59
C GLY A 170 2.52 3.88 14.31
N LEU A 171 2.43 2.70 13.72
CA LEU A 171 1.69 1.52 14.22
C LEU A 171 2.64 0.33 14.47
N GLU A 172 3.87 0.61 14.92
CA GLU A 172 4.93 -0.39 15.11
C GLU A 172 4.52 -1.50 16.09
N ALA A 173 3.79 -1.14 17.16
CA ALA A 173 3.29 -2.11 18.12
C ALA A 173 2.33 -3.12 17.46
N ARG A 174 1.43 -2.64 16.59
CA ARG A 174 0.51 -3.50 15.83
C ARG A 174 1.24 -4.36 14.80
N ALA A 175 2.22 -3.79 14.12
CA ALA A 175 3.05 -4.52 13.16
C ALA A 175 3.84 -5.66 13.84
N GLN A 176 4.39 -5.41 15.04
CA GLN A 176 5.08 -6.42 15.84
C GLN A 176 4.13 -7.53 16.33
N GLU A 177 2.95 -7.17 16.82
CA GLU A 177 1.91 -8.13 17.22
C GLU A 177 1.52 -9.04 16.06
N LEU A 178 1.24 -8.47 14.88
CA LEU A 178 0.88 -9.20 13.68
C LEU A 178 2.01 -10.15 13.24
N THR A 179 3.25 -9.64 13.19
CA THR A 179 4.42 -10.46 12.83
C THR A 179 4.60 -11.62 13.81
N LYS A 180 4.45 -11.38 15.12
CA LYS A 180 4.54 -12.42 16.15
C LYS A 180 3.46 -13.48 15.97
N TYR A 181 2.23 -13.06 15.69
CA TYR A 181 1.11 -13.96 15.44
C TYR A 181 1.36 -14.85 14.21
N LEU A 182 1.77 -14.26 13.08
CA LEU A 182 2.04 -14.99 11.84
C LEU A 182 3.23 -15.96 11.98
N LYS A 183 4.32 -15.52 12.62
CA LYS A 183 5.46 -16.41 12.93
C LYS A 183 5.08 -17.52 13.90
N GLY A 184 4.15 -17.25 14.81
CA GLY A 184 3.61 -18.28 15.70
C GLY A 184 2.87 -19.39 14.94
N ILE A 185 2.09 -19.03 13.92
CA ILE A 185 1.42 -19.99 13.03
C ILE A 185 2.46 -20.83 12.27
N GLN A 186 3.48 -20.19 11.67
CA GLN A 186 4.55 -20.91 10.96
C GLN A 186 5.26 -21.90 11.88
N THR A 187 5.63 -21.47 13.07
CA THR A 187 6.32 -22.32 14.07
C THR A 187 5.45 -23.49 14.51
N ASP A 188 4.15 -23.26 14.73
CA ASP A 188 3.22 -24.34 15.12
C ASP A 188 3.10 -25.39 14.00
N LEU A 189 2.90 -24.95 12.76
CA LEU A 189 2.78 -25.83 11.59
C LEU A 189 4.08 -26.60 11.36
N ASP A 190 5.24 -25.94 11.42
CA ASP A 190 6.56 -26.56 11.30
C ASP A 190 6.78 -27.62 12.39
N THR A 191 6.49 -27.28 13.65
CA THR A 191 6.64 -28.21 14.79
C THR A 191 5.85 -29.49 14.60
N ARG A 192 4.65 -29.40 14.01
CA ARG A 192 3.78 -30.55 13.76
C ARG A 192 4.22 -31.40 12.58
N THR A 193 4.88 -30.84 11.58
CA THR A 193 5.03 -31.47 10.26
C THR A 193 6.48 -31.72 9.84
N ALA A 194 7.47 -30.94 10.30
CA ALA A 194 8.86 -31.03 9.86
C ALA A 194 9.52 -32.40 10.12
N LYS A 195 9.09 -33.12 11.16
CA LYS A 195 9.66 -34.43 11.53
C LYS A 195 8.98 -35.62 10.84
N ILE A 196 7.94 -35.39 10.04
CA ILE A 196 7.28 -36.46 9.28
C ILE A 196 8.20 -36.86 8.15
N ALA A 197 8.56 -38.15 8.09
CA ALA A 197 9.41 -38.69 7.04
C ALA A 197 8.74 -38.59 5.67
N ASP A 198 9.52 -38.40 4.61
CA ASP A 198 8.96 -38.11 3.28
C ASP A 198 8.14 -39.25 2.70
N ASP A 199 8.41 -40.47 3.04
CA ASP A 199 7.62 -41.64 2.66
C ASP A 199 6.28 -41.74 3.37
N GLN A 200 6.13 -41.03 4.50
CA GLN A 200 4.89 -40.94 5.27
C GLN A 200 4.01 -39.74 4.89
N LYS A 201 4.55 -38.78 4.12
CA LYS A 201 3.80 -37.63 3.67
C LYS A 201 2.89 -37.99 2.50
N PRO A 202 1.59 -37.67 2.55
CA PRO A 202 0.72 -37.84 1.40
C PRO A 202 1.11 -36.86 0.27
N SER A 203 0.94 -37.31 -0.97
CA SER A 203 0.99 -36.40 -2.13
C SER A 203 -0.27 -35.58 -2.18
N VAL A 204 -0.12 -34.29 -2.43
CA VAL A 204 -1.21 -33.31 -2.46
C VAL A 204 -1.19 -32.55 -3.78
N TYR A 205 -2.34 -32.07 -4.18
CA TYR A 205 -2.53 -31.25 -5.38
C TYR A 205 -3.54 -30.14 -5.09
N VAL A 206 -3.24 -28.92 -5.49
CA VAL A 206 -4.20 -27.82 -5.52
C VAL A 206 -4.66 -27.60 -6.94
N GLY A 207 -5.95 -27.69 -7.20
CA GLY A 207 -6.54 -27.41 -8.49
C GLY A 207 -7.35 -26.09 -8.48
N GLY A 208 -7.56 -25.49 -9.65
CA GLY A 208 -8.33 -24.24 -9.79
C GLY A 208 -7.60 -23.00 -9.33
N VAL A 209 -6.25 -23.03 -9.25
CA VAL A 209 -5.45 -21.84 -8.99
C VAL A 209 -5.63 -20.85 -10.13
N SER A 210 -6.07 -19.64 -9.81
CA SER A 210 -6.27 -18.55 -10.77
C SER A 210 -5.02 -17.71 -10.92
N PHE A 211 -4.50 -17.57 -12.14
CA PHE A 211 -3.39 -16.67 -12.49
C PHE A 211 -3.62 -16.14 -13.90
N LYS A 212 -3.45 -14.87 -14.14
CA LYS A 212 -3.75 -14.24 -15.44
C LYS A 212 -5.13 -14.60 -16.01
N GLY A 213 -6.09 -14.91 -15.14
CA GLY A 213 -7.43 -15.36 -15.49
C GLY A 213 -7.92 -16.53 -14.62
N GLN A 214 -9.12 -17.04 -14.92
CA GLN A 214 -9.67 -18.24 -14.27
C GLN A 214 -9.22 -19.49 -15.02
N HIS A 215 -8.83 -20.51 -14.26
CA HIS A 215 -8.46 -21.83 -14.76
C HIS A 215 -9.36 -22.91 -14.15
N GLY A 216 -9.47 -24.05 -14.82
CA GLY A 216 -10.15 -25.22 -14.32
C GLY A 216 -9.30 -25.99 -13.31
N PHE A 217 -9.59 -27.28 -13.16
CA PHE A 217 -8.86 -28.15 -12.23
C PHE A 217 -7.36 -28.26 -12.57
N GLU A 218 -6.99 -28.04 -13.83
CA GLU A 218 -5.60 -28.04 -14.32
C GLU A 218 -4.75 -26.90 -13.79
N GLY A 219 -5.38 -25.75 -13.43
CA GLY A 219 -4.66 -24.63 -12.83
C GLY A 219 -4.11 -25.01 -11.45
N THR A 220 -2.78 -25.00 -11.32
CA THR A 220 -2.06 -25.40 -10.11
C THR A 220 -0.89 -24.47 -9.83
N GLU A 221 -0.15 -24.71 -8.74
CA GLU A 221 0.99 -23.88 -8.36
C GLU A 221 2.11 -24.71 -7.74
N ALA A 222 3.30 -24.61 -8.31
CA ALA A 222 4.52 -25.12 -7.71
C ALA A 222 4.96 -24.17 -6.58
N GLY A 223 5.39 -24.76 -5.45
CA GLY A 223 5.70 -23.99 -4.25
C GLY A 223 4.46 -23.40 -3.55
N TYR A 224 3.27 -23.99 -3.75
CA TYR A 224 2.03 -23.48 -3.15
C TYR A 224 2.19 -23.25 -1.63
N GLY A 225 2.10 -21.99 -1.21
CA GLY A 225 2.46 -21.54 0.14
C GLY A 225 1.83 -22.34 1.27
N PRO A 226 0.51 -22.65 1.28
CA PRO A 226 -0.11 -23.49 2.31
C PRO A 226 0.48 -24.90 2.40
N PHE A 227 0.92 -25.51 1.28
CA PHE A 227 1.55 -26.81 1.29
C PHE A 227 3.00 -26.75 1.77
N ALA A 228 3.73 -25.69 1.39
CA ALA A 228 5.08 -25.45 1.88
C ALA A 228 5.12 -25.28 3.40
N LEU A 229 4.15 -24.57 3.99
CA LEU A 229 4.06 -24.34 5.43
C LEU A 229 3.85 -25.62 6.25
N ILE A 230 3.30 -26.67 5.66
CA ILE A 230 3.05 -27.97 6.32
C ILE A 230 3.97 -29.07 5.79
N HIS A 231 5.01 -28.73 5.03
CA HIS A 231 5.95 -29.69 4.42
C HIS A 231 5.28 -30.81 3.61
N ALA A 232 4.14 -30.50 2.96
CA ALA A 232 3.42 -31.49 2.15
C ALA A 232 4.15 -31.76 0.82
N LYS A 233 3.94 -32.96 0.24
CA LYS A 233 4.43 -33.30 -1.10
C LYS A 233 3.49 -32.73 -2.17
N ASN A 234 3.75 -31.53 -2.62
CA ASN A 234 2.98 -30.94 -3.71
C ASN A 234 3.36 -31.59 -5.05
N LEU A 235 2.40 -32.19 -5.73
CA LEU A 235 2.64 -32.82 -7.05
C LEU A 235 3.11 -31.82 -8.10
N ALA A 236 2.67 -30.58 -8.02
CA ALA A 236 3.10 -29.52 -8.94
C ALA A 236 4.63 -29.27 -8.87
N ASP A 237 5.29 -29.48 -7.72
CA ASP A 237 6.72 -29.29 -7.54
C ASP A 237 7.57 -30.29 -8.35
N THR A 238 6.97 -31.40 -8.77
CA THR A 238 7.66 -32.44 -9.56
C THR A 238 7.71 -32.15 -11.05
N THR A 239 7.01 -31.12 -11.52
CA THR A 239 6.87 -30.81 -12.95
C THR A 239 8.03 -30.01 -13.53
N GLY A 240 8.88 -29.40 -12.67
CA GLY A 240 9.93 -28.46 -13.07
C GLY A 240 9.42 -27.06 -13.42
N GLN A 241 8.11 -26.81 -13.26
CA GLN A 241 7.52 -25.47 -13.38
C GLN A 241 7.72 -24.67 -12.09
N THR A 242 7.52 -23.36 -12.15
CA THR A 242 7.61 -22.44 -11.00
C THR A 242 6.38 -21.55 -10.94
N GLY A 243 5.88 -21.32 -9.71
CA GLY A 243 4.68 -20.52 -9.51
C GLY A 243 3.41 -21.20 -10.06
N ALA A 244 2.41 -20.39 -10.40
CA ALA A 244 1.14 -20.90 -10.93
C ALA A 244 1.22 -21.19 -12.45
N PHE A 245 0.67 -22.35 -12.86
CA PHE A 245 0.64 -22.82 -14.25
C PHE A 245 -0.55 -23.77 -14.51
N ASN A 246 -0.77 -24.13 -15.75
CA ASN A 246 -1.78 -25.09 -16.23
C ASN A 246 -1.23 -26.01 -17.33
#